data_da28a11129bd1642ad5670b20f4d19de
#
_entry.id   da28a11129bd1642ad5670b20f4d19de
#
_cell.length_a   1.000
_cell.length_b   1.000
_cell.length_c   1.000
_cell.angle_alpha   90.00
_cell.angle_beta   90.00
_cell.angle_gamma   90.00
#
_symmetry.space_group_name_H-M   'P 1'
#
loop_
_entity.id
_entity.type
_entity.pdbx_description
1 polymer ?
#
loop_
_entity_poly.entity_id
_entity_poly.type
_entity_poly.pdbx_seq_one_letter_code
_entity_poly.pdbx_strand_id
1 'polypeptide(L)'
;NSRSMVKSLIWWFRIAVFNLMLVAFIGVLLRYKIAYAFPVVHQKHLLHAHSHFAFTGWVTQILMVLLVARLYTGLQNPLKKYAPVLYANLIAAYGMLFTFPFQGYGTYSIVFSTLSIFAAYVFAVIYWRDLNKGKEKSAGDPWFKAALFFNVISSAGAFALAVMMVTKSVHPDRYLAASYYFLHFQYNGWFFFACIGLLFHQLNVWGIKLRSDKRIFWLFTLSCIPAYFLSALWLPIPLWVYILVIVAACCQLAGFTLLFNGIRTYFTRLKPLITPLGKWLIGLSGVALTIKLLLQAGSTIPALSKLAFGFRSIVIGYLHLILLGVITLFILGYVVINQYMRINKMAVRGIVIFIAGIILNELILFVQGTGAISYTSVPYTNEMLLGAAIVLFAGMLMLNVSQRQRNASN
;
A
#
# COMPACT_ATOMS: atom_id res chain seq x y z
N ASN A 1 23.46 7.40 22.59
CA ASN A 1 22.02 7.52 22.25
C ASN A 1 21.66 7.12 20.82
N SER A 2 22.55 7.25 19.79
CA SER A 2 22.26 6.80 18.42
C SER A 2 22.07 5.27 18.32
N ARG A 3 22.84 4.47 19.08
CA ARG A 3 22.72 2.99 19.07
C ARG A 3 21.37 2.48 19.60
N SER A 4 20.79 3.09 20.65
CA SER A 4 19.48 2.67 21.17
C SER A 4 18.36 2.97 20.18
N MET A 5 18.49 4.05 19.47
CA MET A 5 17.59 4.54 18.44
C MET A 5 17.55 3.61 17.24
N VAL A 6 18.71 3.24 16.69
CA VAL A 6 18.83 2.29 15.57
C VAL A 6 18.25 0.92 15.97
N LYS A 7 18.50 0.46 17.20
CA LYS A 7 17.89 -0.78 17.70
C LYS A 7 16.35 -0.72 17.73
N SER A 8 15.78 0.39 18.20
CA SER A 8 14.32 0.58 18.22
C SER A 8 13.73 0.60 16.80
N LEU A 9 14.37 1.26 15.85
CA LEU A 9 13.94 1.31 14.47
C LEU A 9 13.98 -0.09 13.82
N ILE A 10 15.07 -0.81 13.99
CA ILE A 10 15.22 -2.19 13.49
C ILE A 10 14.13 -3.11 14.09
N TRP A 11 13.76 -2.91 15.34
CA TRP A 11 12.69 -3.70 15.98
C TRP A 11 11.34 -3.46 15.31
N TRP A 12 10.96 -2.19 15.05
CA TRP A 12 9.74 -1.84 14.35
C TRP A 12 9.70 -2.39 12.92
N PHE A 13 10.84 -2.37 12.23
CA PHE A 13 10.93 -2.97 10.89
C PHE A 13 10.75 -4.48 10.93
N ARG A 14 11.33 -5.17 11.92
CA ARG A 14 11.11 -6.61 12.08
C ARG A 14 9.64 -6.95 12.31
N ILE A 15 8.94 -6.17 13.12
CA ILE A 15 7.49 -6.34 13.31
C ILE A 15 6.76 -6.15 11.98
N ALA A 16 7.04 -5.08 11.25
CA ALA A 16 6.36 -4.78 10.00
C ALA A 16 6.60 -5.87 8.94
N VAL A 17 7.84 -6.36 8.79
CA VAL A 17 8.17 -7.47 7.89
C VAL A 17 7.50 -8.78 8.33
N PHE A 18 7.40 -9.02 9.64
CA PHE A 18 6.65 -10.14 10.18
C PHE A 18 5.14 -10.01 9.86
N ASN A 19 4.58 -8.82 9.98
CA ASN A 19 3.19 -8.57 9.61
C ASN A 19 2.94 -8.84 8.11
N LEU A 20 3.86 -8.46 7.23
CA LEU A 20 3.75 -8.78 5.80
C LEU A 20 3.78 -10.29 5.56
N MET A 21 4.60 -11.04 6.31
CA MET A 21 4.59 -12.50 6.26
C MET A 21 3.25 -13.08 6.69
N LEU A 22 2.61 -12.54 7.74
CA LEU A 22 1.27 -12.95 8.15
C LEU A 22 0.21 -12.62 7.10
N VAL A 23 0.30 -11.45 6.44
CA VAL A 23 -0.58 -11.12 5.29
C VAL A 23 -0.46 -12.17 4.20
N ALA A 24 0.78 -12.55 3.84
CA ALA A 24 1.02 -13.59 2.83
C ALA A 24 0.47 -14.96 3.28
N PHE A 25 0.64 -15.32 4.54
CA PHE A 25 0.08 -16.56 5.10
C PHE A 25 -1.44 -16.62 5.01
N ILE A 26 -2.13 -15.55 5.40
CA ILE A 26 -3.60 -15.48 5.27
C ILE A 26 -4.01 -15.53 3.80
N GLY A 27 -3.21 -14.95 2.91
CA GLY A 27 -3.38 -15.07 1.46
C GLY A 27 -3.33 -16.53 0.98
N VAL A 28 -2.42 -17.34 1.51
CA VAL A 28 -2.37 -18.78 1.24
C VAL A 28 -3.66 -19.46 1.71
N LEU A 29 -4.12 -19.17 2.94
CA LEU A 29 -5.37 -19.76 3.46
C LEU A 29 -6.58 -19.37 2.61
N LEU A 30 -6.67 -18.13 2.15
CA LEU A 30 -7.74 -17.66 1.26
C LEU A 30 -7.73 -18.41 -0.07
N ARG A 31 -6.57 -18.60 -0.68
CA ARG A 31 -6.43 -19.32 -1.96
C ARG A 31 -6.68 -20.80 -1.79
N TYR A 32 -6.18 -21.38 -0.70
CA TYR A 32 -6.46 -22.77 -0.36
C TYR A 32 -7.96 -23.03 -0.26
N LYS A 33 -8.69 -22.15 0.47
CA LYS A 33 -10.14 -22.26 0.63
C LYS A 33 -10.93 -22.10 -0.68
N ILE A 34 -10.40 -21.40 -1.67
CA ILE A 34 -11.01 -21.29 -3.00
C ILE A 34 -10.75 -22.55 -3.83
N ALA A 35 -9.53 -23.10 -3.76
CA ALA A 35 -9.14 -24.28 -4.52
C ALA A 35 -9.70 -25.58 -3.92
N TYR A 36 -9.80 -25.64 -2.59
CA TYR A 36 -10.22 -26.84 -1.84
C TYR A 36 -11.24 -26.50 -0.76
N ALA A 37 -12.08 -27.47 -0.41
CA ALA A 37 -13.06 -27.30 0.67
C ALA A 37 -12.36 -27.15 2.03
N PHE A 38 -12.62 -26.04 2.72
CA PHE A 38 -12.11 -25.77 4.06
C PHE A 38 -13.21 -25.10 4.90
N PRO A 39 -14.06 -25.86 5.60
CA PRO A 39 -15.27 -25.35 6.24
C PRO A 39 -15.02 -24.57 7.54
N VAL A 40 -13.82 -24.66 8.13
CA VAL A 40 -13.52 -24.14 9.48
C VAL A 40 -13.69 -22.62 9.60
N VAL A 41 -13.46 -21.86 8.52
CA VAL A 41 -13.52 -20.39 8.52
C VAL A 41 -14.39 -19.90 7.37
N HIS A 42 -15.20 -18.85 7.60
CA HIS A 42 -16.00 -18.25 6.54
C HIS A 42 -15.13 -17.42 5.58
N GLN A 43 -15.25 -17.66 4.25
CA GLN A 43 -14.42 -17.03 3.22
C GLN A 43 -14.41 -15.49 3.29
N LYS A 44 -15.59 -14.88 3.46
CA LYS A 44 -15.73 -13.42 3.52
C LYS A 44 -15.08 -12.84 4.78
N HIS A 45 -15.19 -13.53 5.92
CA HIS A 45 -14.56 -13.12 7.18
C HIS A 45 -13.05 -13.16 7.10
N LEU A 46 -12.50 -14.24 6.54
CA LEU A 46 -11.06 -14.37 6.32
C LEU A 46 -10.52 -13.30 5.35
N LEU A 47 -11.29 -12.97 4.30
CA LEU A 47 -10.96 -11.88 3.37
C LEU A 47 -10.91 -10.52 4.08
N HIS A 48 -11.84 -10.24 5.00
CA HIS A 48 -11.80 -9.02 5.80
C HIS A 48 -10.57 -8.99 6.71
N ALA A 49 -10.25 -10.08 7.39
CA ALA A 49 -9.03 -10.19 8.19
C ALA A 49 -7.77 -9.90 7.35
N HIS A 50 -7.66 -10.52 6.18
CA HIS A 50 -6.55 -10.32 5.26
C HIS A 50 -6.42 -8.85 4.82
N SER A 51 -7.49 -8.25 4.32
CA SER A 51 -7.46 -6.89 3.78
C SER A 51 -7.21 -5.84 4.86
N HIS A 52 -7.90 -5.91 6.00
CA HIS A 52 -7.68 -4.97 7.10
C HIS A 52 -6.28 -5.08 7.69
N PHE A 53 -5.76 -6.31 7.84
CA PHE A 53 -4.41 -6.50 8.35
C PHE A 53 -3.34 -6.06 7.35
N ALA A 54 -3.56 -6.27 6.05
CA ALA A 54 -2.67 -5.77 5.00
C ALA A 54 -2.57 -4.23 5.01
N PHE A 55 -3.70 -3.54 5.16
CA PHE A 55 -3.74 -2.07 5.20
C PHE A 55 -3.17 -1.51 6.50
N THR A 56 -3.63 -2.01 7.65
CA THR A 56 -3.32 -1.45 8.97
C THR A 56 -2.04 -2.04 9.56
N GLY A 57 -1.91 -3.37 9.55
CA GLY A 57 -0.79 -4.09 10.19
C GLY A 57 0.48 -4.06 9.36
N TRP A 58 0.38 -4.00 8.02
CA TRP A 58 1.55 -3.90 7.15
C TRP A 58 1.77 -2.48 6.66
N VAL A 59 0.97 -1.99 5.72
CA VAL A 59 1.31 -0.75 4.99
C VAL A 59 1.26 0.48 5.91
N THR A 60 0.17 0.68 6.66
CA THR A 60 0.06 1.83 7.58
C THR A 60 1.12 1.78 8.67
N GLN A 61 1.34 0.60 9.28
CA GLN A 61 2.33 0.45 10.35
C GLN A 61 3.74 0.82 9.87
N ILE A 62 4.17 0.28 8.74
CA ILE A 62 5.51 0.55 8.21
C ILE A 62 5.66 2.00 7.74
N LEU A 63 4.65 2.59 7.10
CA LEU A 63 4.69 3.99 6.68
C LEU A 63 4.77 4.93 7.88
N MET A 64 3.97 4.71 8.93
CA MET A 64 4.09 5.49 10.17
C MET A 64 5.51 5.42 10.74
N VAL A 65 6.11 4.24 10.80
CA VAL A 65 7.49 4.06 11.29
C VAL A 65 8.50 4.80 10.42
N LEU A 66 8.38 4.70 9.07
CA LEU A 66 9.27 5.38 8.14
C LEU A 66 9.15 6.91 8.21
N LEU A 67 7.93 7.42 8.34
CA LEU A 67 7.69 8.85 8.51
C LEU A 67 8.29 9.35 9.82
N VAL A 68 8.14 8.60 10.92
CA VAL A 68 8.76 8.94 12.21
C VAL A 68 10.29 8.87 12.13
N ALA A 69 10.84 7.87 11.44
CA ALA A 69 12.28 7.73 11.25
C ALA A 69 12.90 8.95 10.56
N ARG A 70 12.18 9.57 9.62
CA ARG A 70 12.62 10.80 8.96
C ARG A 70 12.78 12.00 9.90
N LEU A 71 12.03 12.07 11.01
CA LEU A 71 12.07 13.20 11.95
C LEU A 71 13.33 13.22 12.83
N TYR A 72 14.21 12.24 12.70
CA TYR A 72 15.42 12.13 13.56
C TYR A 72 16.39 13.30 13.46
N THR A 73 16.41 14.02 12.33
CA THR A 73 17.27 15.19 12.16
C THR A 73 16.82 16.39 13.01
N GLY A 74 15.59 16.40 13.49
CA GLY A 74 14.99 17.53 14.20
C GLY A 74 14.46 17.26 15.62
N LEU A 75 14.32 16.00 16.05
CA LEU A 75 13.73 15.65 17.34
C LEU A 75 14.62 14.66 18.13
N GLN A 76 14.74 14.89 19.44
CA GLN A 76 15.37 13.92 20.33
C GLN A 76 14.43 12.70 20.50
N ASN A 77 14.84 11.54 19.99
CA ASN A 77 14.15 10.26 20.09
C ASN A 77 12.66 10.25 19.66
N PRO A 78 12.36 10.56 18.38
CA PRO A 78 10.98 10.64 17.91
C PRO A 78 10.21 9.33 18.06
N LEU A 79 10.84 8.15 17.93
CA LEU A 79 10.17 6.87 18.12
C LEU A 79 9.55 6.72 19.53
N LYS A 80 10.20 7.25 20.57
CA LYS A 80 9.65 7.23 21.93
C LYS A 80 8.35 8.06 22.01
N LYS A 81 8.35 9.23 21.40
CA LYS A 81 7.16 10.11 21.32
C LYS A 81 5.99 9.45 20.62
N TYR A 82 6.27 8.75 19.51
CA TYR A 82 5.25 8.13 18.67
C TYR A 82 4.90 6.69 19.10
N ALA A 83 5.65 6.08 20.03
CA ALA A 83 5.41 4.71 20.48
C ALA A 83 3.95 4.42 20.88
N PRO A 84 3.25 5.28 21.66
CA PRO A 84 1.85 5.00 22.03
C PRO A 84 0.94 4.83 20.81
N VAL A 85 1.05 5.71 19.81
CA VAL A 85 0.19 5.63 18.62
C VAL A 85 0.59 4.48 17.70
N LEU A 86 1.89 4.15 17.62
CA LEU A 86 2.36 2.99 16.86
C LEU A 86 1.88 1.68 17.50
N TYR A 87 1.89 1.58 18.83
CA TYR A 87 1.32 0.43 19.55
C TYR A 87 -0.21 0.38 19.42
N ALA A 88 -0.91 1.52 19.52
CA ALA A 88 -2.35 1.55 19.34
C ALA A 88 -2.77 1.04 17.95
N ASN A 89 -2.05 1.45 16.89
CA ASN A 89 -2.28 0.94 15.53
C ASN A 89 -1.98 -0.56 15.43
N LEU A 90 -0.91 -1.03 16.07
CA LEU A 90 -0.54 -2.45 16.08
C LEU A 90 -1.57 -3.30 16.81
N ILE A 91 -2.04 -2.85 17.98
CA ILE A 91 -3.11 -3.51 18.75
C ILE A 91 -4.40 -3.57 17.93
N ALA A 92 -4.78 -2.47 17.28
CA ALA A 92 -5.94 -2.42 16.40
C ALA A 92 -5.80 -3.43 15.24
N ALA A 93 -4.64 -3.48 14.60
CA ALA A 93 -4.37 -4.41 13.50
C ALA A 93 -4.49 -5.88 13.92
N TYR A 94 -3.85 -6.26 15.02
CA TYR A 94 -3.94 -7.63 15.55
C TYR A 94 -5.34 -7.94 16.10
N GLY A 95 -6.00 -6.96 16.71
CA GLY A 95 -7.39 -7.10 17.12
C GLY A 95 -8.30 -7.45 15.94
N MET A 96 -8.16 -6.73 14.82
CA MET A 96 -8.87 -7.06 13.57
C MET A 96 -8.48 -8.43 13.02
N LEU A 97 -7.18 -8.76 13.01
CA LEU A 97 -6.68 -10.05 12.53
C LEU A 97 -7.34 -11.23 13.23
N PHE A 98 -7.52 -11.15 14.56
CA PHE A 98 -8.08 -12.24 15.36
C PHE A 98 -9.61 -12.21 15.43
N THR A 99 -10.25 -11.06 15.27
CA THR A 99 -11.72 -10.99 15.43
C THR A 99 -12.48 -11.19 14.12
N PHE A 100 -11.99 -10.66 12.99
CA PHE A 100 -12.68 -10.80 11.70
C PHE A 100 -12.91 -12.25 11.28
N PRO A 101 -11.97 -13.22 11.42
CA PRO A 101 -12.20 -14.59 10.97
C PRO A 101 -13.41 -15.25 11.63
N PHE A 102 -13.70 -14.90 12.88
CA PHE A 102 -14.76 -15.54 13.67
C PHE A 102 -16.11 -14.83 13.55
N GLN A 103 -16.14 -13.50 13.54
CA GLN A 103 -17.40 -12.74 13.62
C GLN A 103 -17.66 -11.80 12.42
N GLY A 104 -16.74 -11.72 11.44
CA GLY A 104 -16.86 -10.74 10.36
C GLY A 104 -16.93 -9.32 10.93
N TYR A 105 -17.88 -8.51 10.46
CA TYR A 105 -18.17 -7.17 11.03
C TYR A 105 -19.00 -7.25 12.31
N GLY A 106 -18.55 -8.04 13.27
CA GLY A 106 -19.11 -8.05 14.61
C GLY A 106 -18.57 -6.94 15.50
N THR A 107 -19.08 -6.85 16.73
CA THR A 107 -18.77 -5.76 17.66
C THR A 107 -17.28 -5.55 17.87
N TYR A 108 -16.53 -6.61 18.17
CA TYR A 108 -15.08 -6.47 18.44
C TYR A 108 -14.30 -6.04 17.20
N SER A 109 -14.65 -6.57 16.02
CA SER A 109 -13.98 -6.17 14.76
C SER A 109 -14.21 -4.69 14.46
N ILE A 110 -15.42 -4.18 14.72
CA ILE A 110 -15.77 -2.76 14.55
C ILE A 110 -15.00 -1.90 15.55
N VAL A 111 -14.88 -2.32 16.81
CA VAL A 111 -14.12 -1.60 17.84
C VAL A 111 -12.65 -1.47 17.42
N PHE A 112 -12.00 -2.55 17.01
CA PHE A 112 -10.60 -2.49 16.57
C PHE A 112 -10.42 -1.71 15.26
N SER A 113 -11.35 -1.83 14.32
CA SER A 113 -11.35 -1.02 13.09
C SER A 113 -11.47 0.49 13.41
N THR A 114 -12.38 0.85 14.32
CA THR A 114 -12.54 2.22 14.79
C THR A 114 -11.30 2.73 15.53
N LEU A 115 -10.69 1.91 16.39
CA LEU A 115 -9.43 2.23 17.06
C LEU A 115 -8.32 2.56 16.06
N SER A 116 -8.22 1.82 14.94
CA SER A 116 -7.23 2.08 13.90
C SER A 116 -7.43 3.46 13.25
N ILE A 117 -8.69 3.87 13.03
CA ILE A 117 -9.02 5.20 12.49
C ILE A 117 -8.59 6.29 13.47
N PHE A 118 -8.91 6.15 14.76
CA PHE A 118 -8.49 7.13 15.77
C PHE A 118 -6.97 7.19 15.95
N ALA A 119 -6.28 6.05 15.92
CA ALA A 119 -4.82 6.02 15.92
C ALA A 119 -4.24 6.80 14.72
N ALA A 120 -4.83 6.63 13.53
CA ALA A 120 -4.45 7.39 12.34
C ALA A 120 -4.68 8.90 12.49
N TYR A 121 -5.78 9.32 13.13
CA TYR A 121 -6.05 10.74 13.40
C TYR A 121 -5.04 11.33 14.39
N VAL A 122 -4.77 10.64 15.49
CA VAL A 122 -3.76 11.06 16.47
C VAL A 122 -2.39 11.18 15.80
N PHE A 123 -2.02 10.19 15.01
CA PHE A 123 -0.78 10.22 14.24
C PHE A 123 -0.74 11.44 13.30
N ALA A 124 -1.80 11.68 12.53
CA ALA A 124 -1.88 12.79 11.59
C ALA A 124 -1.68 14.14 12.28
N VAL A 125 -2.36 14.37 13.42
CA VAL A 125 -2.26 15.62 14.19
C VAL A 125 -0.85 15.84 14.75
N ILE A 126 -0.27 14.79 15.39
CA ILE A 126 1.05 14.90 16.01
C ILE A 126 2.12 15.11 14.91
N TYR A 127 2.05 14.32 13.85
CA TYR A 127 3.04 14.38 12.77
C TYR A 127 2.97 15.70 11.99
N TRP A 128 1.77 16.21 11.72
CA TRP A 128 1.58 17.52 11.07
C TRP A 128 2.18 18.66 11.90
N ARG A 129 1.97 18.63 13.22
CA ARG A 129 2.54 19.61 14.14
C ARG A 129 4.08 19.55 14.14
N ASP A 130 4.65 18.34 14.14
CA ASP A 130 6.10 18.16 14.14
C ASP A 130 6.72 18.56 12.80
N LEU A 131 6.06 18.30 11.66
CA LEU A 131 6.48 18.81 10.35
C LEU A 131 6.54 20.35 10.31
N ASN A 132 5.56 21.01 10.94
CA ASN A 132 5.52 22.48 10.96
C ASN A 132 6.61 23.08 11.86
N LYS A 133 6.93 22.41 12.98
CA LYS A 133 7.97 22.85 13.95
C LYS A 133 9.39 22.56 13.46
N GLY A 134 9.59 21.61 12.56
CA GLY A 134 10.89 21.24 12.03
C GLY A 134 11.55 22.43 11.31
N LYS A 135 12.81 22.74 11.68
CA LYS A 135 13.59 23.83 11.06
C LYS A 135 14.02 23.48 9.63
N GLU A 136 14.36 22.22 9.39
CA GLU A 136 14.76 21.74 8.06
C GLU A 136 13.51 21.31 7.28
N LYS A 137 13.26 22.00 6.17
CA LYS A 137 12.17 21.67 5.26
C LYS A 137 12.66 20.72 4.16
N SER A 138 11.86 19.71 3.86
CA SER A 138 12.15 18.74 2.81
C SER A 138 11.15 18.86 1.66
N ALA A 139 11.59 18.54 0.45
CA ALA A 139 10.70 18.43 -0.71
C ALA A 139 9.61 17.37 -0.53
N GLY A 140 9.77 16.43 0.42
CA GLY A 140 8.76 15.45 0.80
C GLY A 140 7.65 15.98 1.71
N ASP A 141 7.85 17.12 2.40
CA ASP A 141 6.89 17.61 3.41
C ASP A 141 5.48 17.90 2.89
N PRO A 142 5.29 18.53 1.72
CA PRO A 142 3.96 18.70 1.15
C PRO A 142 3.26 17.35 0.89
N TRP A 143 4.02 16.36 0.42
CA TRP A 143 3.50 15.01 0.16
C TRP A 143 3.05 14.30 1.43
N PHE A 144 3.79 14.42 2.52
CA PHE A 144 3.39 13.86 3.81
C PHE A 144 2.13 14.52 4.34
N LYS A 145 1.99 15.84 4.20
CA LYS A 145 0.77 16.55 4.59
C LYS A 145 -0.43 16.10 3.77
N ALA A 146 -0.28 15.97 2.46
CA ALA A 146 -1.33 15.47 1.59
C ALA A 146 -1.67 14.01 1.92
N ALA A 147 -0.68 13.15 2.19
CA ALA A 147 -0.87 11.78 2.63
C ALA A 147 -1.74 11.69 3.89
N LEU A 148 -1.42 12.47 4.91
CA LEU A 148 -2.19 12.53 6.16
C LEU A 148 -3.61 13.04 5.94
N PHE A 149 -3.78 14.06 5.10
CA PHE A 149 -5.10 14.57 4.72
C PHE A 149 -5.95 13.48 4.04
N PHE A 150 -5.39 12.79 3.05
CA PHE A 150 -6.10 11.71 2.37
C PHE A 150 -6.40 10.52 3.29
N ASN A 151 -5.51 10.21 4.23
CA ASN A 151 -5.77 9.19 5.25
C ASN A 151 -6.98 9.56 6.12
N VAL A 152 -7.06 10.80 6.56
CA VAL A 152 -8.19 11.29 7.38
C VAL A 152 -9.50 11.24 6.59
N ILE A 153 -9.55 11.79 5.37
CA ILE A 153 -10.78 11.80 4.58
C ILE A 153 -11.23 10.40 4.13
N SER A 154 -10.32 9.45 3.99
CA SER A 154 -10.68 8.07 3.63
C SER A 154 -11.66 7.43 4.60
N SER A 155 -11.58 7.79 5.88
CA SER A 155 -12.46 7.27 6.93
C SER A 155 -13.93 7.64 6.73
N ALA A 156 -14.24 8.69 5.95
CA ALA A 156 -15.62 9.02 5.60
C ALA A 156 -16.34 7.87 4.91
N GLY A 157 -15.62 7.09 4.05
CA GLY A 157 -16.15 5.87 3.46
C GLY A 157 -16.48 4.80 4.50
N ALA A 158 -15.59 4.59 5.47
CA ALA A 158 -15.81 3.62 6.55
C ALA A 158 -16.99 4.03 7.46
N PHE A 159 -17.11 5.33 7.79
CA PHE A 159 -18.24 5.83 8.56
C PHE A 159 -19.55 5.74 7.78
N ALA A 160 -19.55 6.02 6.47
CA ALA A 160 -20.74 5.84 5.63
C ALA A 160 -21.21 4.36 5.62
N LEU A 161 -20.27 3.41 5.55
CA LEU A 161 -20.60 1.98 5.70
C LEU A 161 -21.19 1.67 7.07
N ALA A 162 -20.61 2.18 8.15
CA ALA A 162 -21.12 1.99 9.50
C ALA A 162 -22.54 2.54 9.67
N VAL A 163 -22.81 3.74 9.16
CA VAL A 163 -24.16 4.35 9.19
C VAL A 163 -25.17 3.49 8.44
N MET A 164 -24.84 3.03 7.22
CA MET A 164 -25.73 2.14 6.46
C MET A 164 -26.04 0.84 7.18
N MET A 165 -25.06 0.27 7.90
CA MET A 165 -25.27 -0.94 8.68
C MET A 165 -26.16 -0.71 9.91
N VAL A 166 -25.93 0.38 10.65
CA VAL A 166 -26.72 0.73 11.86
C VAL A 166 -28.16 1.08 11.49
N THR A 167 -28.38 1.81 10.42
CA THR A 167 -29.71 2.23 9.95
C THR A 167 -30.42 1.13 9.18
N LYS A 168 -29.77 -0.03 8.94
CA LYS A 168 -30.28 -1.14 8.11
C LYS A 168 -30.70 -0.70 6.70
N SER A 169 -30.17 0.42 6.21
CA SER A 169 -30.46 1.01 4.90
C SER A 169 -29.30 0.75 3.94
N VAL A 170 -29.05 -0.53 3.66
CA VAL A 170 -27.94 -0.94 2.78
C VAL A 170 -28.42 -0.99 1.33
N HIS A 171 -28.00 0.02 0.55
CA HIS A 171 -28.14 0.01 -0.90
C HIS A 171 -26.84 -0.49 -1.53
N PRO A 172 -26.87 -1.52 -2.42
CA PRO A 172 -25.65 -2.12 -2.98
C PRO A 172 -24.69 -1.08 -3.59
N ASP A 173 -25.21 -0.15 -4.39
CA ASP A 173 -24.40 0.87 -5.06
C ASP A 173 -23.75 1.82 -4.08
N ARG A 174 -24.48 2.30 -3.06
CA ARG A 174 -23.95 3.19 -2.02
C ARG A 174 -22.91 2.47 -1.16
N TYR A 175 -23.16 1.21 -0.84
CA TYR A 175 -22.22 0.38 -0.09
C TYR A 175 -20.90 0.20 -0.86
N LEU A 176 -21.00 -0.11 -2.14
CA LEU A 176 -19.84 -0.29 -3.00
C LEU A 176 -19.08 1.03 -3.22
N ALA A 177 -19.81 2.14 -3.45
CA ALA A 177 -19.22 3.47 -3.58
C ALA A 177 -18.46 3.90 -2.31
N ALA A 178 -19.03 3.70 -1.12
CA ALA A 178 -18.38 3.99 0.14
C ALA A 178 -17.14 3.12 0.37
N SER A 179 -17.21 1.83 0.00
CA SER A 179 -16.07 0.92 0.07
C SER A 179 -14.92 1.37 -0.85
N TYR A 180 -15.22 1.71 -2.09
CA TYR A 180 -14.22 2.24 -3.04
C TYR A 180 -13.71 3.62 -2.66
N TYR A 181 -14.52 4.45 -1.98
CA TYR A 181 -14.06 5.73 -1.45
C TYR A 181 -12.96 5.52 -0.40
N PHE A 182 -13.20 4.65 0.58
CA PHE A 182 -12.21 4.28 1.57
C PHE A 182 -10.94 3.73 0.89
N LEU A 183 -11.08 2.74 0.03
CA LEU A 183 -9.97 2.10 -0.67
C LEU A 183 -9.17 3.11 -1.48
N HIS A 184 -9.82 3.94 -2.29
CA HIS A 184 -9.18 4.93 -3.15
C HIS A 184 -8.29 5.89 -2.35
N PHE A 185 -8.82 6.52 -1.29
CA PHE A 185 -8.06 7.47 -0.49
C PHE A 185 -7.04 6.79 0.42
N GLN A 186 -7.17 5.50 0.69
CA GLN A 186 -6.10 4.73 1.34
C GLN A 186 -4.94 4.48 0.37
N TYR A 187 -5.14 3.75 -0.73
CA TYR A 187 -4.00 3.34 -1.55
C TYR A 187 -3.52 4.41 -2.55
N ASN A 188 -4.39 5.22 -3.16
CA ASN A 188 -3.99 6.33 -4.03
C ASN A 188 -3.71 7.64 -3.27
N GLY A 189 -4.28 7.82 -2.09
CA GLY A 189 -4.04 8.94 -1.20
C GLY A 189 -2.93 8.64 -0.19
N TRP A 190 -3.27 8.01 0.94
CA TRP A 190 -2.36 7.81 2.06
C TRP A 190 -1.07 7.07 1.65
N PHE A 191 -1.17 5.86 1.10
CA PHE A 191 0.00 5.03 0.83
C PHE A 191 0.87 5.61 -0.28
N PHE A 192 0.26 6.00 -1.39
CA PHE A 192 0.99 6.54 -2.53
C PHE A 192 1.70 7.86 -2.18
N PHE A 193 1.00 8.81 -1.57
CA PHE A 193 1.59 10.10 -1.23
C PHE A 193 2.67 9.97 -0.16
N ALA A 194 2.53 9.07 0.81
CA ALA A 194 3.58 8.76 1.77
C ALA A 194 4.84 8.19 1.09
N CYS A 195 4.67 7.24 0.17
CA CYS A 195 5.78 6.67 -0.61
C CYS A 195 6.49 7.72 -1.47
N ILE A 196 5.73 8.54 -2.20
CA ILE A 196 6.32 9.62 -3.02
C ILE A 196 6.98 10.68 -2.14
N GLY A 197 6.39 11.00 -0.98
CA GLY A 197 7.02 11.87 0.02
C GLY A 197 8.37 11.35 0.50
N LEU A 198 8.47 10.04 0.77
CA LEU A 198 9.73 9.39 1.13
C LEU A 198 10.74 9.45 -0.04
N LEU A 199 10.29 9.28 -1.28
CA LEU A 199 11.14 9.43 -2.46
C LEU A 199 11.70 10.84 -2.57
N PHE A 200 10.88 11.89 -2.48
CA PHE A 200 11.33 13.28 -2.54
C PHE A 200 12.22 13.66 -1.35
N HIS A 201 11.92 13.12 -0.16
CA HIS A 201 12.80 13.26 0.99
C HIS A 201 14.17 12.63 0.72
N GLN A 202 14.21 11.41 0.19
CA GLN A 202 15.47 10.73 -0.12
C GLN A 202 16.29 11.46 -1.19
N LEU A 203 15.65 11.99 -2.23
CA LEU A 203 16.30 12.81 -3.23
C LEU A 203 16.90 14.07 -2.59
N ASN A 204 16.18 14.71 -1.67
CA ASN A 204 16.67 15.87 -0.93
C ASN A 204 17.90 15.52 -0.06
N VAL A 205 17.90 14.37 0.63
CA VAL A 205 19.06 13.85 1.39
C VAL A 205 20.27 13.65 0.48
N TRP A 206 20.08 13.24 -0.76
CA TRP A 206 21.15 13.10 -1.77
C TRP A 206 21.52 14.41 -2.48
N GLY A 207 20.97 15.55 -2.06
CA GLY A 207 21.21 16.87 -2.67
C GLY A 207 20.65 17.00 -4.08
N ILE A 208 19.61 16.22 -4.42
CA ILE A 208 18.95 16.26 -5.72
C ILE A 208 17.61 16.97 -5.58
N LYS A 209 17.43 18.05 -6.34
CA LYS A 209 16.19 18.79 -6.44
C LYS A 209 15.67 18.71 -7.87
N LEU A 210 14.46 18.16 -8.03
CA LEU A 210 13.82 18.09 -9.33
C LEU A 210 13.28 19.47 -9.73
N ARG A 211 13.53 19.88 -10.99
CA ARG A 211 13.07 21.18 -11.51
C ARG A 211 11.53 21.34 -11.44
N SER A 212 10.80 20.25 -11.56
CA SER A 212 9.32 20.24 -11.63
C SER A 212 8.65 19.73 -10.36
N ASP A 213 9.32 19.71 -9.20
CA ASP A 213 8.82 19.14 -7.94
C ASP A 213 7.42 19.65 -7.57
N LYS A 214 7.20 20.97 -7.61
CA LYS A 214 5.91 21.60 -7.30
C LYS A 214 4.82 21.21 -8.32
N ARG A 215 5.17 21.15 -9.62
CA ARG A 215 4.20 20.76 -10.67
C ARG A 215 3.77 19.30 -10.49
N ILE A 216 4.73 18.40 -10.23
CA ILE A 216 4.46 16.99 -9.96
C ILE A 216 3.53 16.87 -8.77
N PHE A 217 3.80 17.57 -7.67
CA PHE A 217 2.96 17.56 -6.48
C PHE A 217 1.51 17.97 -6.79
N TRP A 218 1.30 19.11 -7.44
CA TRP A 218 -0.04 19.61 -7.72
C TRP A 218 -0.80 18.75 -8.74
N LEU A 219 -0.12 18.21 -9.76
CA LEU A 219 -0.73 17.31 -10.71
C LEU A 219 -1.30 16.06 -10.03
N PHE A 220 -0.57 15.45 -9.09
CA PHE A 220 -1.09 14.30 -8.34
C PHE A 220 -2.13 14.70 -7.29
N THR A 221 -1.90 15.78 -6.55
CA THR A 221 -2.77 16.17 -5.42
C THR A 221 -4.15 16.58 -5.90
N LEU A 222 -4.25 17.46 -6.90
CA LEU A 222 -5.53 17.91 -7.44
C LEU A 222 -6.27 16.81 -8.18
N SER A 223 -5.57 15.94 -8.89
CA SER A 223 -6.19 14.82 -9.59
C SER A 223 -6.64 13.69 -8.67
N CYS A 224 -6.09 13.56 -7.47
CA CYS A 224 -6.43 12.47 -6.56
C CYS A 224 -7.93 12.48 -6.19
N ILE A 225 -8.53 13.66 -6.00
CA ILE A 225 -9.95 13.77 -5.61
C ILE A 225 -10.89 13.29 -6.73
N PRO A 226 -10.86 13.85 -7.95
CA PRO A 226 -11.74 13.37 -9.02
C PRO A 226 -11.39 11.96 -9.50
N ALA A 227 -10.15 11.51 -9.35
CA ALA A 227 -9.75 10.15 -9.66
C ALA A 227 -10.47 9.08 -8.81
N TYR A 228 -11.13 9.44 -7.72
CA TYR A 228 -12.03 8.52 -7.01
C TYR A 228 -13.08 7.93 -7.95
N PHE A 229 -13.65 8.75 -8.82
CA PHE A 229 -14.69 8.31 -9.76
C PHE A 229 -14.18 7.32 -10.82
N LEU A 230 -12.85 7.16 -11.01
CA LEU A 230 -12.30 6.01 -11.75
C LEU A 230 -12.73 4.67 -11.15
N SER A 231 -12.90 4.62 -9.82
CA SER A 231 -13.39 3.44 -9.11
C SER A 231 -14.92 3.36 -9.01
N ALA A 232 -15.63 4.33 -9.58
CA ALA A 232 -17.09 4.47 -9.52
C ALA A 232 -17.72 4.74 -10.88
N LEU A 233 -17.04 4.45 -12.02
CA LEU A 233 -17.53 4.66 -13.39
C LEU A 233 -18.74 3.78 -13.76
N TRP A 234 -19.06 2.80 -12.93
CA TRP A 234 -20.28 1.99 -13.04
C TRP A 234 -21.54 2.72 -12.53
N LEU A 235 -21.38 3.84 -11.79
CA LEU A 235 -22.48 4.71 -11.39
C LEU A 235 -22.89 5.64 -12.55
N PRO A 236 -24.15 6.09 -12.58
CA PRO A 236 -24.61 7.11 -13.52
C PRO A 236 -24.07 8.49 -13.12
N ILE A 237 -22.82 8.77 -13.49
CA ILE A 237 -22.18 10.06 -13.20
C ILE A 237 -22.49 11.09 -14.26
N PRO A 238 -22.69 12.38 -13.90
CA PRO A 238 -22.87 13.47 -14.85
C PRO A 238 -21.67 13.64 -15.79
N LEU A 239 -21.92 14.12 -17.01
CA LEU A 239 -20.86 14.31 -18.02
C LEU A 239 -19.70 15.17 -17.53
N TRP A 240 -19.96 16.23 -16.78
CA TRP A 240 -18.91 17.10 -16.25
C TRP A 240 -17.99 16.37 -15.26
N VAL A 241 -18.53 15.44 -14.44
CA VAL A 241 -17.71 14.58 -13.56
C VAL A 241 -16.84 13.64 -14.41
N TYR A 242 -17.43 13.04 -15.44
CA TYR A 242 -16.68 12.16 -16.33
C TYR A 242 -15.52 12.88 -17.04
N ILE A 243 -15.73 14.13 -17.49
CA ILE A 243 -14.66 14.95 -18.05
C ILE A 243 -13.56 15.20 -17.00
N LEU A 244 -13.91 15.54 -15.76
CA LEU A 244 -12.95 15.70 -14.67
C LEU A 244 -12.14 14.44 -14.39
N VAL A 245 -12.74 13.26 -14.52
CA VAL A 245 -12.06 11.97 -14.37
C VAL A 245 -11.01 11.78 -15.47
N ILE A 246 -11.33 12.08 -16.72
CA ILE A 246 -10.39 12.02 -17.84
C ILE A 246 -9.22 12.99 -17.59
N VAL A 247 -9.52 14.23 -17.23
CA VAL A 247 -8.50 15.24 -16.89
C VAL A 247 -7.61 14.76 -15.75
N ALA A 248 -8.18 14.17 -14.71
CA ALA A 248 -7.43 13.62 -13.60
C ALA A 248 -6.47 12.50 -14.03
N ALA A 249 -6.92 11.56 -14.86
CA ALA A 249 -6.08 10.51 -15.41
C ALA A 249 -4.92 11.07 -16.25
N CYS A 250 -5.19 12.07 -17.11
CA CYS A 250 -4.17 12.76 -17.88
C CYS A 250 -3.17 13.51 -16.98
N CYS A 251 -3.64 14.19 -15.92
CA CYS A 251 -2.78 14.88 -14.96
C CYS A 251 -1.85 13.90 -14.22
N GLN A 252 -2.35 12.72 -13.82
CA GLN A 252 -1.53 11.69 -13.18
C GLN A 252 -0.45 11.15 -14.13
N LEU A 253 -0.78 10.88 -15.38
CA LEU A 253 0.20 10.49 -16.41
C LEU A 253 1.23 11.58 -16.67
N ALA A 254 0.82 12.84 -16.78
CA ALA A 254 1.73 13.97 -16.93
C ALA A 254 2.65 14.12 -15.72
N GLY A 255 2.10 14.05 -14.49
CA GLY A 255 2.87 14.10 -13.26
C GLY A 255 3.90 12.98 -13.17
N PHE A 256 3.52 11.76 -13.55
CA PHE A 256 4.43 10.61 -13.58
C PHE A 256 5.52 10.78 -14.65
N THR A 257 5.19 11.26 -15.83
CA THR A 257 6.16 11.52 -16.91
C THR A 257 7.18 12.58 -16.48
N LEU A 258 6.74 13.65 -15.81
CA LEU A 258 7.64 14.67 -15.26
C LEU A 258 8.54 14.09 -14.16
N LEU A 259 8.00 13.24 -13.27
CA LEU A 259 8.78 12.56 -12.22
C LEU A 259 9.83 11.64 -12.85
N PHE A 260 9.43 10.79 -13.79
CA PHE A 260 10.32 9.86 -14.47
C PHE A 260 11.44 10.58 -15.21
N ASN A 261 11.13 11.60 -16.00
CA ASN A 261 12.12 12.39 -16.72
C ASN A 261 13.06 13.16 -15.76
N GLY A 262 12.51 13.67 -14.65
CA GLY A 262 13.30 14.30 -13.60
C GLY A 262 14.32 13.35 -12.99
N ILE A 263 13.90 12.13 -12.61
CA ILE A 263 14.78 11.09 -12.06
C ILE A 263 15.83 10.66 -13.11
N ARG A 264 15.39 10.45 -14.36
CA ARG A 264 16.28 10.05 -15.47
C ARG A 264 17.42 11.05 -15.67
N THR A 265 17.14 12.34 -15.55
CA THR A 265 18.18 13.41 -15.68
C THR A 265 19.32 13.23 -14.66
N TYR A 266 19.01 12.71 -13.46
CA TYR A 266 20.00 12.50 -12.40
C TYR A 266 20.46 11.04 -12.29
N PHE A 267 20.14 10.19 -13.25
CA PHE A 267 20.39 8.74 -13.15
C PHE A 267 21.86 8.40 -12.90
N THR A 268 22.79 9.07 -13.58
CA THR A 268 24.25 8.90 -13.40
C THR A 268 24.70 9.22 -11.97
N ARG A 269 24.13 10.24 -11.33
CA ARG A 269 24.40 10.58 -9.92
C ARG A 269 23.73 9.60 -8.95
N LEU A 270 22.54 9.12 -9.27
CA LEU A 270 21.77 8.18 -8.43
C LEU A 270 22.35 6.76 -8.45
N LYS A 271 22.89 6.34 -9.60
CA LYS A 271 23.36 4.96 -9.81
C LYS A 271 24.36 4.48 -8.73
N PRO A 272 25.38 5.23 -8.30
CA PRO A 272 26.30 4.80 -7.25
C PRO A 272 25.69 4.83 -5.84
N LEU A 273 24.65 5.62 -5.60
CA LEU A 273 24.03 5.81 -4.26
C LEU A 273 23.04 4.69 -3.91
N ILE A 274 22.60 3.90 -4.89
CA ILE A 274 21.57 2.91 -4.72
C ILE A 274 22.16 1.50 -4.92
N THR A 275 21.93 0.62 -3.95
CA THR A 275 22.36 -0.78 -4.05
C THR A 275 21.71 -1.49 -5.25
N PRO A 276 22.32 -2.53 -5.84
CA PRO A 276 21.71 -3.27 -6.95
C PRO A 276 20.30 -3.78 -6.63
N LEU A 277 20.09 -4.35 -5.45
CA LEU A 277 18.77 -4.84 -5.02
C LEU A 277 17.76 -3.68 -4.88
N GLY A 278 18.19 -2.53 -4.33
CA GLY A 278 17.35 -1.34 -4.22
C GLY A 278 16.92 -0.82 -5.59
N LYS A 279 17.82 -0.84 -6.59
CA LYS A 279 17.50 -0.45 -7.98
C LYS A 279 16.41 -1.33 -8.58
N TRP A 280 16.54 -2.66 -8.41
CA TRP A 280 15.55 -3.60 -8.89
C TRP A 280 14.18 -3.38 -8.23
N LEU A 281 14.14 -3.22 -6.91
CA LEU A 281 12.89 -3.03 -6.16
C LEU A 281 12.19 -1.72 -6.57
N ILE A 282 12.91 -0.60 -6.60
CA ILE A 282 12.36 0.70 -7.02
C ILE A 282 12.00 0.70 -8.51
N GLY A 283 12.81 0.07 -9.35
CA GLY A 283 12.53 -0.06 -10.79
C GLY A 283 11.25 -0.85 -11.06
N LEU A 284 11.08 -2.02 -10.42
CA LEU A 284 9.87 -2.83 -10.53
C LEU A 284 8.63 -2.11 -9.99
N SER A 285 8.77 -1.37 -8.88
CA SER A 285 7.70 -0.50 -8.38
C SER A 285 7.31 0.57 -9.40
N GLY A 286 8.30 1.18 -10.07
CA GLY A 286 8.04 2.14 -11.15
C GLY A 286 7.32 1.52 -12.35
N VAL A 287 7.70 0.30 -12.75
CA VAL A 287 7.00 -0.45 -13.81
C VAL A 287 5.55 -0.74 -13.40
N ALA A 288 5.33 -1.23 -12.18
CA ALA A 288 4.00 -1.50 -11.65
C ALA A 288 3.14 -0.20 -11.60
N LEU A 289 3.73 0.93 -11.22
CA LEU A 289 3.06 2.23 -11.24
C LEU A 289 2.70 2.66 -12.67
N THR A 290 3.59 2.43 -13.65
CA THR A 290 3.30 2.69 -15.06
C THR A 290 2.09 1.88 -15.53
N ILE A 291 2.10 0.57 -15.28
CA ILE A 291 0.97 -0.31 -15.65
C ILE A 291 -0.32 0.17 -14.97
N LYS A 292 -0.26 0.48 -13.68
CA LYS A 292 -1.42 1.00 -12.91
C LYS A 292 -2.00 2.27 -13.54
N LEU A 293 -1.16 3.24 -13.90
CA LEU A 293 -1.62 4.51 -14.50
C LEU A 293 -2.19 4.31 -15.91
N LEU A 294 -1.62 3.40 -16.70
CA LEU A 294 -2.15 3.05 -18.02
C LEU A 294 -3.49 2.34 -17.91
N LEU A 295 -3.67 1.41 -16.95
CA LEU A 295 -4.96 0.76 -16.70
C LEU A 295 -6.02 1.77 -16.26
N GLN A 296 -5.66 2.75 -15.40
CA GLN A 296 -6.57 3.83 -15.02
C GLN A 296 -6.98 4.71 -16.21
N ALA A 297 -6.04 5.09 -17.06
CA ALA A 297 -6.34 5.84 -18.28
C ALA A 297 -7.22 5.03 -19.22
N GLY A 298 -6.92 3.74 -19.42
CA GLY A 298 -7.74 2.83 -20.21
C GLY A 298 -9.16 2.68 -19.67
N SER A 299 -9.34 2.66 -18.35
CA SER A 299 -10.67 2.54 -17.73
C SER A 299 -11.57 3.78 -17.96
N THR A 300 -11.03 4.89 -18.44
CA THR A 300 -11.85 6.03 -18.89
C THR A 300 -12.61 5.72 -20.18
N ILE A 301 -12.28 4.68 -20.92
CA ILE A 301 -13.03 4.22 -22.08
C ILE A 301 -14.23 3.40 -21.58
N PRO A 302 -15.50 3.79 -21.89
CA PRO A 302 -16.70 3.16 -21.30
C PRO A 302 -16.77 1.64 -21.47
N ALA A 303 -16.34 1.12 -22.62
CA ALA A 303 -16.33 -0.32 -22.89
C ALA A 303 -15.37 -1.05 -21.95
N LEU A 304 -14.17 -0.51 -21.72
CA LEU A 304 -13.16 -1.08 -20.82
C LEU A 304 -13.54 -0.94 -19.34
N SER A 305 -14.20 0.17 -18.97
CA SER A 305 -14.72 0.37 -17.62
C SER A 305 -15.72 -0.71 -17.23
N LYS A 306 -16.70 -0.99 -18.08
CA LYS A 306 -17.69 -2.06 -17.83
C LYS A 306 -17.03 -3.43 -17.64
N LEU A 307 -16.00 -3.74 -18.43
CA LEU A 307 -15.23 -4.98 -18.30
C LEU A 307 -14.42 -5.02 -16.98
N ALA A 308 -13.76 -3.92 -16.62
CA ALA A 308 -12.93 -3.87 -15.42
C ALA A 308 -13.72 -4.14 -14.14
N PHE A 309 -14.95 -3.58 -14.02
CA PHE A 309 -15.79 -3.78 -12.83
C PHE A 309 -16.67 -5.03 -12.90
N GLY A 310 -16.87 -5.61 -14.07
CA GLY A 310 -17.66 -6.81 -14.26
C GLY A 310 -17.03 -8.10 -13.72
N PHE A 311 -15.71 -8.14 -13.59
CA PHE A 311 -14.99 -9.35 -13.23
C PHE A 311 -14.13 -9.18 -11.97
N ARG A 312 -14.42 -9.97 -10.96
CA ARG A 312 -13.73 -9.94 -9.66
C ARG A 312 -12.22 -10.19 -9.75
N SER A 313 -11.77 -11.03 -10.66
CA SER A 313 -10.34 -11.31 -10.90
C SER A 313 -9.57 -10.07 -11.33
N ILE A 314 -10.16 -9.20 -12.15
CA ILE A 314 -9.56 -7.95 -12.60
C ILE A 314 -9.41 -6.98 -11.44
N VAL A 315 -10.45 -6.82 -10.61
CA VAL A 315 -10.41 -5.96 -9.42
C VAL A 315 -9.33 -6.46 -8.43
N ILE A 316 -9.27 -7.77 -8.20
CA ILE A 316 -8.26 -8.37 -7.31
C ILE A 316 -6.85 -8.14 -7.87
N GLY A 317 -6.63 -8.38 -9.17
CA GLY A 317 -5.33 -8.14 -9.80
C GLY A 317 -4.92 -6.67 -9.69
N TYR A 318 -5.81 -5.75 -9.98
CA TYR A 318 -5.52 -4.32 -9.83
C TYR A 318 -5.13 -3.92 -8.39
N LEU A 319 -5.82 -4.45 -7.37
CA LEU A 319 -5.48 -4.19 -5.97
C LEU A 319 -4.12 -4.78 -5.59
N HIS A 320 -3.80 -6.01 -6.03
CA HIS A 320 -2.50 -6.62 -5.79
C HIS A 320 -1.37 -5.88 -6.53
N LEU A 321 -1.60 -5.46 -7.77
CA LEU A 321 -0.64 -4.64 -8.52
C LEU A 321 -0.28 -3.37 -7.73
N ILE A 322 -1.25 -2.69 -7.14
CA ILE A 322 -1.00 -1.48 -6.35
C ILE A 322 -0.31 -1.83 -5.03
N LEU A 323 -0.89 -2.74 -4.25
CA LEU A 323 -0.42 -2.99 -2.89
C LEU A 323 0.91 -3.75 -2.85
N LEU A 324 1.09 -4.75 -3.71
CA LEU A 324 2.33 -5.51 -3.79
C LEU A 324 3.32 -4.88 -4.77
N GLY A 325 2.88 -4.61 -6.01
CA GLY A 325 3.75 -4.14 -7.07
C GLY A 325 4.21 -2.69 -6.86
N VAL A 326 3.31 -1.76 -6.54
CA VAL A 326 3.69 -0.35 -6.36
C VAL A 326 4.18 -0.09 -4.94
N ILE A 327 3.33 -0.33 -3.93
CA ILE A 327 3.59 0.13 -2.56
C ILE A 327 4.60 -0.76 -1.84
N THR A 328 4.39 -2.09 -1.80
CA THR A 328 5.28 -2.98 -1.04
C THR A 328 6.69 -3.04 -1.65
N LEU A 329 6.84 -3.12 -2.97
CA LEU A 329 8.17 -3.10 -3.59
C LEU A 329 8.87 -1.77 -3.38
N PHE A 330 8.16 -0.63 -3.41
CA PHE A 330 8.73 0.68 -3.07
C PHE A 330 9.23 0.70 -1.62
N ILE A 331 8.39 0.29 -0.66
CA ILE A 331 8.75 0.27 0.76
C ILE A 331 9.98 -0.62 1.00
N LEU A 332 9.99 -1.84 0.46
CA LEU A 332 11.15 -2.73 0.58
C LEU A 332 12.40 -2.13 -0.06
N GLY A 333 12.27 -1.51 -1.23
CA GLY A 333 13.37 -0.78 -1.89
C GLY A 333 13.91 0.36 -1.04
N TYR A 334 13.03 1.16 -0.46
CA TYR A 334 13.40 2.26 0.44
C TYR A 334 14.13 1.75 1.70
N VAL A 335 13.61 0.69 2.31
CA VAL A 335 14.22 0.05 3.48
C VAL A 335 15.60 -0.54 3.18
N VAL A 336 15.77 -1.17 2.01
CA VAL A 336 17.05 -1.70 1.53
C VAL A 336 18.08 -0.59 1.27
N ILE A 337 17.65 0.49 0.59
CA ILE A 337 18.52 1.64 0.27
C ILE A 337 19.02 2.32 1.55
N ASN A 338 18.16 2.46 2.55
CA ASN A 338 18.50 3.10 3.83
C ASN A 338 19.10 2.13 4.86
N GLN A 339 19.36 0.88 4.49
CA GLN A 339 19.97 -0.16 5.33
C GLN A 339 19.22 -0.40 6.67
N TYR A 340 17.88 -0.22 6.66
CA TYR A 340 17.05 -0.45 7.85
C TYR A 340 16.80 -1.95 8.13
N MET A 341 17.27 -2.82 7.24
CA MET A 341 17.26 -4.28 7.42
C MET A 341 18.62 -4.88 7.01
N ARG A 342 18.91 -6.06 7.55
CA ARG A 342 20.11 -6.81 7.18
C ARG A 342 19.94 -7.43 5.79
N ILE A 343 20.89 -7.17 4.88
CA ILE A 343 20.90 -7.73 3.54
C ILE A 343 21.99 -8.78 3.45
N ASN A 344 21.68 -9.99 3.89
CA ASN A 344 22.51 -11.18 3.70
C ASN A 344 21.99 -12.00 2.49
N LYS A 345 22.72 -13.05 2.10
CA LYS A 345 22.35 -13.92 0.97
C LYS A 345 20.92 -14.50 1.10
N MET A 346 20.50 -14.84 2.32
CA MET A 346 19.17 -15.38 2.59
C MET A 346 18.08 -14.30 2.43
N ALA A 347 18.33 -13.07 2.90
CA ALA A 347 17.42 -11.96 2.69
C ALA A 347 17.23 -11.64 1.20
N VAL A 348 18.31 -11.61 0.43
CA VAL A 348 18.25 -11.40 -1.03
C VAL A 348 17.43 -12.49 -1.71
N ARG A 349 17.69 -13.78 -1.40
CA ARG A 349 16.90 -14.90 -1.94
C ARG A 349 15.43 -14.79 -1.57
N GLY A 350 15.11 -14.46 -0.30
CA GLY A 350 13.74 -14.26 0.15
C GLY A 350 13.02 -13.16 -0.63
N ILE A 351 13.66 -12.02 -0.85
CA ILE A 351 13.12 -10.91 -1.64
C ILE A 351 12.92 -11.32 -3.11
N VAL A 352 13.89 -12.03 -3.72
CA VAL A 352 13.76 -12.49 -5.11
C VAL A 352 12.60 -13.48 -5.27
N ILE A 353 12.45 -14.43 -4.34
CA ILE A 353 11.33 -15.37 -4.33
C ILE A 353 9.99 -14.61 -4.15
N PHE A 354 9.96 -13.61 -3.28
CA PHE A 354 8.77 -12.78 -3.08
C PHE A 354 8.39 -12.01 -4.35
N ILE A 355 9.36 -11.40 -5.05
CA ILE A 355 9.15 -10.73 -6.35
C ILE A 355 8.61 -11.73 -7.38
N ALA A 356 9.21 -12.93 -7.48
CA ALA A 356 8.71 -13.97 -8.37
C ALA A 356 7.25 -14.34 -8.05
N GLY A 357 6.90 -14.45 -6.77
CA GLY A 357 5.52 -14.67 -6.33
C GLY A 357 4.56 -13.55 -6.75
N ILE A 358 4.98 -12.28 -6.66
CA ILE A 358 4.19 -11.13 -7.15
C ILE A 358 3.94 -11.26 -8.65
N ILE A 359 4.99 -11.47 -9.43
CA ILE A 359 4.89 -11.58 -10.90
C ILE A 359 3.98 -12.75 -11.29
N LEU A 360 4.14 -13.92 -10.67
CA LEU A 360 3.29 -15.08 -10.91
C LEU A 360 1.83 -14.79 -10.58
N ASN A 361 1.55 -14.18 -9.42
CA ASN A 361 0.20 -13.82 -9.01
C ASN A 361 -0.47 -12.88 -10.02
N GLU A 362 0.24 -11.82 -10.45
CA GLU A 362 -0.29 -10.86 -11.41
C GLU A 362 -0.52 -11.48 -12.79
N LEU A 363 0.41 -12.30 -13.29
CA LEU A 363 0.26 -13.00 -14.57
C LEU A 363 -0.94 -13.96 -14.56
N ILE A 364 -1.12 -14.74 -13.50
CA ILE A 364 -2.23 -15.68 -13.41
C ILE A 364 -3.57 -14.93 -13.29
N LEU A 365 -3.63 -13.84 -12.49
CA LEU A 365 -4.82 -12.99 -12.39
C LEU A 365 -5.15 -12.29 -13.72
N PHE A 366 -4.12 -11.87 -14.47
CA PHE A 366 -4.29 -11.32 -15.82
C PHE A 366 -4.88 -12.35 -16.78
N VAL A 367 -4.34 -13.57 -16.80
CA VAL A 367 -4.85 -14.67 -17.63
C VAL A 367 -6.29 -15.04 -17.21
N GLN A 368 -6.57 -15.13 -15.90
CA GLN A 368 -7.92 -15.39 -15.40
C GLN A 368 -8.90 -14.25 -15.77
N GLY A 369 -8.43 -12.99 -15.69
CA GLY A 369 -9.24 -11.83 -16.04
C GLY A 369 -9.54 -11.77 -17.55
N THR A 370 -8.55 -12.02 -18.41
CA THR A 370 -8.75 -12.06 -19.87
C THR A 370 -9.64 -13.24 -20.29
N GLY A 371 -9.47 -14.39 -19.65
CA GLY A 371 -10.36 -15.54 -19.83
C GLY A 371 -11.81 -15.20 -19.46
N ALA A 372 -12.01 -14.51 -18.34
CA ALA A 372 -13.35 -14.08 -17.92
C ALA A 372 -13.99 -13.10 -18.91
N ILE A 373 -13.23 -12.15 -19.46
CA ILE A 373 -13.71 -11.22 -20.51
C ILE A 373 -14.16 -11.96 -21.78
N SER A 374 -13.43 -12.99 -22.18
CA SER A 374 -13.75 -13.81 -23.37
C SER A 374 -14.73 -14.96 -23.07
N TYR A 375 -15.32 -14.99 -21.86
CA TYR A 375 -16.18 -16.07 -21.38
C TYR A 375 -15.56 -17.46 -21.51
N THR A 376 -14.22 -17.54 -21.45
CA THR A 376 -13.46 -18.77 -21.54
C THR A 376 -12.93 -19.16 -20.17
N SER A 377 -13.28 -20.35 -19.71
CA SER A 377 -12.73 -20.87 -18.46
C SER A 377 -11.28 -21.32 -18.66
N VAL A 378 -10.35 -20.75 -17.88
CA VAL A 378 -8.97 -21.20 -17.84
C VAL A 378 -8.85 -22.23 -16.72
N PRO A 379 -8.50 -23.51 -17.03
CA PRO A 379 -8.43 -24.54 -16.00
C PRO A 379 -7.28 -24.28 -15.01
N TYR A 380 -7.42 -24.83 -13.81
CA TYR A 380 -6.41 -24.82 -12.74
C TYR A 380 -5.93 -23.45 -12.26
N THR A 381 -6.62 -22.35 -12.60
CA THR A 381 -6.20 -21.00 -12.18
C THR A 381 -6.23 -20.81 -10.66
N ASN A 382 -7.15 -21.47 -9.94
CA ASN A 382 -7.21 -21.38 -8.49
C ASN A 382 -6.03 -22.08 -7.81
N GLU A 383 -5.64 -23.25 -8.30
CA GLU A 383 -4.49 -24.01 -7.84
C GLU A 383 -3.17 -23.28 -8.17
N MET A 384 -3.08 -22.68 -9.36
CA MET A 384 -1.93 -21.85 -9.74
C MET A 384 -1.81 -20.61 -8.86
N LEU A 385 -2.93 -19.95 -8.52
CA LEU A 385 -2.94 -18.81 -7.60
C LEU A 385 -2.58 -19.24 -6.15
N LEU A 386 -2.97 -20.44 -5.73
CA LEU A 386 -2.50 -21.00 -4.47
C LEU A 386 -0.99 -21.21 -4.50
N GLY A 387 -0.44 -21.77 -5.59
CA GLY A 387 0.99 -21.90 -5.78
C GLY A 387 1.74 -20.56 -5.69
N ALA A 388 1.22 -19.52 -6.37
CA ALA A 388 1.79 -18.17 -6.30
C ALA A 388 1.75 -17.61 -4.86
N ALA A 389 0.66 -17.82 -4.12
CA ALA A 389 0.53 -17.40 -2.73
C ALA A 389 1.55 -18.12 -1.81
N ILE A 390 1.80 -19.41 -2.03
CA ILE A 390 2.82 -20.19 -1.31
C ILE A 390 4.22 -19.63 -1.60
N VAL A 391 4.53 -19.26 -2.85
CA VAL A 391 5.80 -18.65 -3.23
C VAL A 391 5.97 -17.29 -2.53
N LEU A 392 4.93 -16.44 -2.49
CA LEU A 392 4.92 -15.18 -1.75
C LEU A 392 5.24 -15.40 -0.27
N PHE A 393 4.54 -16.35 0.36
CA PHE A 393 4.75 -16.66 1.77
C PHE A 393 6.15 -17.20 2.05
N ALA A 394 6.65 -18.12 1.21
CA ALA A 394 8.00 -18.68 1.35
C ALA A 394 9.08 -17.60 1.26
N GLY A 395 8.95 -16.67 0.31
CA GLY A 395 9.85 -15.51 0.20
C GLY A 395 9.87 -14.66 1.45
N MET A 396 8.69 -14.35 2.01
CA MET A 396 8.57 -13.56 3.24
C MET A 396 9.03 -14.32 4.48
N LEU A 397 8.81 -15.62 4.57
CA LEU A 397 9.34 -16.47 5.64
C LEU A 397 10.87 -16.46 5.64
N MET A 398 11.50 -16.67 4.47
CA MET A 398 12.96 -16.60 4.34
C MET A 398 13.50 -15.22 4.74
N LEU A 399 12.84 -14.14 4.34
CA LEU A 399 13.24 -12.79 4.72
C LEU A 399 13.16 -12.61 6.25
N ASN A 400 12.09 -13.06 6.91
CA ASN A 400 11.93 -12.98 8.36
C ASN A 400 12.99 -13.78 9.11
N VAL A 401 13.26 -15.02 8.71
CA VAL A 401 14.29 -15.87 9.31
C VAL A 401 15.68 -15.21 9.18
N SER A 402 15.97 -14.61 8.00
CA SER A 402 17.24 -13.90 7.78
C SER A 402 17.48 -12.74 8.75
N GLN A 403 16.40 -12.07 9.22
CA GLN A 403 16.49 -10.96 10.17
C GLN A 403 16.74 -11.42 11.63
N ARG A 404 16.46 -12.70 11.94
CA ARG A 404 16.67 -13.26 13.29
C ARG A 404 18.09 -13.76 13.52
N GLN A 405 18.82 -14.14 12.46
CA GLN A 405 20.18 -14.65 12.59
C GLN A 405 21.07 -13.59 13.23
N ARG A 406 21.56 -13.84 14.46
CA ARG A 406 22.67 -13.10 15.06
C ARG A 406 23.91 -13.37 14.22
N ASN A 407 24.76 -12.35 14.03
CA ASN A 407 26.09 -12.61 13.48
C ASN A 407 26.77 -13.66 14.39
N ALA A 408 27.03 -14.83 13.86
CA ALA A 408 27.89 -15.84 14.47
C ALA A 408 29.38 -15.44 14.34
N SER A 409 29.66 -14.14 14.29
CA SER A 409 31.00 -13.58 14.20
C SER A 409 31.03 -12.21 14.88
N ASN A 410 31.19 -12.22 16.17
CA ASN A 410 32.00 -11.28 16.98
C ASN A 410 32.25 -11.93 18.32
#